data_8428303ce5b4df790b30587cf79ee3be
#
_entry.id   8428303ce5b4df790b30587cf79ee3be
#
_cell.length_a   1.000
_cell.length_b   1.000
_cell.length_c   1.000
_cell.angle_alpha   90.00
_cell.angle_beta   90.00
_cell.angle_gamma   90.00
#
_symmetry.space_group_name_H-M   'P 1'
#
loop_
_entity.id
_entity.type
_entity.pdbx_description
1 polymer ?
#
loop_
_entity_poly.entity_id
_entity_poly.type
_entity_poly.pdbx_seq_one_letter_code
_entity_poly.pdbx_strand_id
1 'polypeptide(L)'
;GTFKFQFVVPKDIAYNVGDGKLSYYAKDGLEHAGGTELNYKIGGTSDNIVDDNVFDKLDLYIDDESWVFGGLTSTKPLLIARLMDSNGINTIGSGIGREMEAILDQGTDDEQSIILNDYYQPELNSYQRGTIEYPFENLSPGRHTLKLKVWDVYNNSKESYTEFVVSEDQAISV
;
A
#
# COMPACT_ATOMS: atom_id res chain seq x y z
N GLY A 1 6.24 21.45 -22.10
CA GLY A 1 7.09 20.42 -21.50
C GLY A 1 6.69 19.03 -21.93
N THR A 2 7.61 18.12 -21.78
CA THR A 2 7.39 16.69 -22.03
C THR A 2 7.62 15.94 -20.73
N PHE A 3 6.82 14.93 -20.47
CA PHE A 3 7.07 13.99 -19.36
C PHE A 3 7.02 12.55 -19.87
N LYS A 4 7.68 11.66 -19.14
CA LYS A 4 7.64 10.23 -19.38
C LYS A 4 7.29 9.55 -18.06
N PHE A 5 6.43 8.55 -18.12
CA PHE A 5 6.11 7.68 -16.98
C PHE A 5 6.19 6.23 -17.42
N GLN A 6 6.32 5.35 -16.44
CA GLN A 6 6.34 3.91 -16.63
C GLN A 6 5.57 3.26 -15.47
N PHE A 7 4.80 2.23 -15.78
CA PHE A 7 4.14 1.39 -14.79
C PHE A 7 4.01 -0.02 -15.36
N VAL A 8 3.80 -0.99 -14.47
CA VAL A 8 3.51 -2.37 -14.84
C VAL A 8 2.01 -2.61 -14.66
N VAL A 9 1.38 -3.23 -15.65
CA VAL A 9 -0.02 -3.62 -15.55
C VAL A 9 -0.10 -4.88 -14.69
N PRO A 10 -0.81 -4.85 -13.56
CA PRO A 10 -0.92 -6.00 -12.68
C PRO A 10 -1.59 -7.21 -13.32
N LYS A 11 -1.22 -8.40 -12.84
CA LYS A 11 -1.67 -9.70 -13.37
C LYS A 11 -3.18 -9.95 -13.19
N ASP A 12 -3.81 -9.29 -12.23
CA ASP A 12 -5.25 -9.39 -11.94
C ASP A 12 -6.13 -8.43 -12.75
N ILE A 13 -5.57 -7.66 -13.65
CA ILE A 13 -6.34 -6.99 -14.69
C ILE A 13 -7.00 -8.03 -15.62
N ALA A 14 -8.20 -7.73 -16.13
CA ALA A 14 -8.99 -8.65 -16.94
C ALA A 14 -8.18 -9.31 -18.07
N TYR A 15 -8.20 -10.65 -18.13
CA TYR A 15 -7.49 -11.43 -19.16
C TYR A 15 -8.03 -11.20 -20.57
N ASN A 16 -9.29 -10.73 -20.69
CA ASN A 16 -9.88 -10.42 -21.99
C ASN A 16 -9.32 -9.12 -22.54
N VAL A 17 -8.83 -9.15 -23.78
CA VAL A 17 -8.37 -7.95 -24.47
C VAL A 17 -9.55 -7.02 -24.73
N GLY A 18 -9.50 -5.83 -24.21
CA GLY A 18 -10.53 -4.80 -24.33
C GLY A 18 -9.97 -3.41 -24.60
N ASP A 19 -10.88 -2.46 -24.81
CA ASP A 19 -10.51 -1.05 -24.96
C ASP A 19 -10.04 -0.49 -23.63
N GLY A 20 -8.84 0.10 -23.62
CA GLY A 20 -8.26 0.77 -22.46
C GLY A 20 -8.54 2.26 -22.46
N LYS A 21 -8.37 2.89 -21.28
CA LYS A 21 -8.42 4.33 -21.09
C LYS A 21 -7.26 4.78 -20.22
N LEU A 22 -6.44 5.70 -20.73
CA LEU A 22 -5.44 6.42 -19.93
C LEU A 22 -5.93 7.85 -19.73
N SER A 23 -5.96 8.30 -18.49
CA SER A 23 -6.27 9.69 -18.14
C SER A 23 -5.00 10.35 -17.62
N TYR A 24 -4.68 11.52 -18.14
CA TYR A 24 -3.49 12.28 -17.78
C TYR A 24 -3.88 13.56 -17.07
N TYR A 25 -3.10 13.92 -16.08
CA TYR A 25 -3.16 15.21 -15.43
C TYR A 25 -1.74 15.72 -15.18
N ALA A 26 -1.50 16.97 -15.55
CA ALA A 26 -0.24 17.65 -15.31
C ALA A 26 -0.51 19.01 -14.68
N LYS A 27 0.35 19.43 -13.74
CA LYS A 27 0.27 20.72 -13.07
C LYS A 27 1.66 21.34 -13.00
N ASP A 28 1.76 22.62 -13.29
CA ASP A 28 2.95 23.45 -13.11
C ASP A 28 2.52 24.79 -12.47
N GLY A 29 2.83 24.96 -11.19
CA GLY A 29 2.41 26.14 -10.42
C GLY A 29 0.89 26.33 -10.42
N LEU A 30 0.41 27.35 -11.15
CA LEU A 30 -1.02 27.70 -11.28
C LEU A 30 -1.66 27.10 -12.53
N GLU A 31 -0.86 26.62 -13.49
CA GLU A 31 -1.36 26.04 -14.72
C GLU A 31 -1.58 24.52 -14.55
N HIS A 32 -2.62 24.02 -15.16
CA HIS A 32 -2.90 22.58 -15.19
C HIS A 32 -3.48 22.16 -16.54
N ALA A 33 -3.23 20.91 -16.91
CA ALA A 33 -3.73 20.31 -18.14
C ALA A 33 -4.22 18.88 -17.86
N GLY A 34 -5.25 18.48 -18.56
CA GLY A 34 -5.76 17.11 -18.56
C GLY A 34 -5.85 16.57 -19.98
N GLY A 35 -5.75 15.25 -20.11
CA GLY A 35 -5.88 14.57 -21.39
C GLY A 35 -6.35 13.13 -21.21
N THR A 36 -6.81 12.53 -22.31
CA THR A 36 -7.27 11.15 -22.31
C THR A 36 -6.83 10.47 -23.60
N GLU A 37 -6.31 9.25 -23.49
CA GLU A 37 -6.02 8.36 -24.62
C GLU A 37 -6.95 7.14 -24.56
N LEU A 38 -7.63 6.84 -25.66
CA LEU A 38 -8.59 5.76 -25.81
C LEU A 38 -8.20 4.75 -26.92
N ASN A 39 -7.16 5.05 -27.71
CA ASN A 39 -6.80 4.26 -28.89
C ASN A 39 -5.80 3.15 -28.58
N TYR A 40 -5.99 2.44 -27.46
CA TYR A 40 -5.14 1.29 -27.14
C TYR A 40 -5.97 0.14 -26.57
N LYS A 41 -5.42 -1.06 -26.66
CA LYS A 41 -5.99 -2.26 -26.06
C LYS A 41 -5.20 -2.65 -24.83
N ILE A 42 -5.88 -3.17 -23.83
CA ILE A 42 -5.28 -3.75 -22.62
C ILE A 42 -5.90 -5.12 -22.36
N GLY A 43 -5.09 -6.03 -21.87
CA GLY A 43 -5.49 -7.42 -21.56
C GLY A 43 -4.56 -8.45 -22.17
N GLY A 44 -4.89 -9.71 -21.99
CA GLY A 44 -4.04 -10.83 -22.37
C GLY A 44 -2.89 -11.06 -21.38
N THR A 45 -1.92 -11.86 -21.79
CA THR A 45 -0.72 -12.20 -21.01
C THR A 45 0.53 -11.80 -21.77
N SER A 46 1.57 -11.39 -21.05
CA SER A 46 2.88 -11.12 -21.64
C SER A 46 3.68 -12.42 -21.76
N ASP A 47 4.37 -12.60 -22.89
CA ASP A 47 5.31 -13.72 -23.09
C ASP A 47 6.67 -13.50 -22.38
N ASN A 48 6.91 -12.30 -21.88
CA ASN A 48 8.17 -11.89 -21.24
C ASN A 48 7.97 -11.58 -19.73
N ILE A 49 7.26 -12.44 -19.03
CA ILE A 49 7.09 -12.31 -17.59
C ILE A 49 8.37 -12.79 -16.91
N VAL A 50 8.96 -11.93 -16.07
CA VAL A 50 10.03 -12.29 -15.13
C VAL A 50 9.46 -12.19 -13.73
N ASP A 51 8.75 -13.23 -13.32
CA ASP A 51 8.21 -13.38 -11.97
C ASP A 51 9.28 -14.08 -11.12
N ASP A 52 9.76 -13.44 -10.08
CA ASP A 52 10.74 -13.98 -9.13
C ASP A 52 10.11 -14.75 -7.98
N ASN A 53 8.76 -14.81 -7.95
CA ASN A 53 7.92 -15.51 -6.97
C ASN A 53 8.07 -15.00 -5.53
N VAL A 54 8.50 -13.77 -5.35
CA VAL A 54 8.64 -13.14 -4.02
C VAL A 54 8.14 -11.70 -4.04
N PHE A 55 7.75 -11.20 -2.89
CA PHE A 55 7.64 -9.79 -2.59
C PHE A 55 8.89 -9.39 -1.80
N ASP A 56 9.68 -8.42 -2.27
CA ASP A 56 11.02 -8.16 -1.74
C ASP A 56 10.99 -7.69 -0.28
N LYS A 57 10.36 -6.55 -0.01
CA LYS A 57 10.47 -5.91 1.30
C LYS A 57 9.18 -5.26 1.77
N LEU A 58 8.82 -5.56 3.02
CA LEU A 58 7.74 -4.92 3.77
C LEU A 58 8.22 -4.67 5.20
N ASP A 59 8.50 -3.41 5.53
CA ASP A 59 8.79 -3.00 6.91
C ASP A 59 7.52 -2.36 7.50
N LEU A 60 7.22 -2.67 8.76
CA LEU A 60 6.04 -2.20 9.48
C LEU A 60 6.45 -1.54 10.79
N TYR A 61 5.98 -0.32 11.02
CA TYR A 61 6.30 0.50 12.18
C TYR A 61 5.03 1.13 12.76
N ILE A 62 5.10 1.53 14.03
CA ILE A 62 4.10 2.35 14.71
C ILE A 62 4.77 3.66 15.12
N ASP A 63 4.12 4.78 14.80
CA ASP A 63 4.51 6.17 15.05
C ASP A 63 5.75 6.64 14.29
N ASP A 64 6.86 5.90 14.31
CA ASP A 64 8.08 6.23 13.60
C ASP A 64 8.93 5.00 13.24
N GLU A 65 9.95 5.18 12.40
CA GLU A 65 10.82 4.10 11.91
C GLU A 65 11.79 3.55 12.97
N SER A 66 11.91 4.17 14.13
CA SER A 66 12.66 3.64 15.28
C SER A 66 11.86 2.65 16.13
N TRP A 67 10.64 2.33 15.66
CA TRP A 67 9.70 1.45 16.36
C TRP A 67 10.33 0.15 16.81
N VAL A 68 10.05 -0.21 18.07
CA VAL A 68 10.45 -1.50 18.66
C VAL A 68 9.20 -2.33 18.93
N PHE A 69 9.24 -3.58 18.51
CA PHE A 69 8.16 -4.56 18.73
C PHE A 69 7.73 -4.60 20.22
N GLY A 70 6.42 -4.50 20.45
CA GLY A 70 5.85 -4.43 21.80
C GLY A 70 5.97 -3.06 22.48
N GLY A 71 6.37 -2.02 21.75
CA GLY A 71 6.53 -0.66 22.28
C GLY A 71 5.24 -0.04 22.77
N LEU A 72 5.36 1.11 23.43
CA LEU A 72 4.24 1.92 23.91
C LEU A 72 3.88 2.98 22.90
N THR A 73 2.58 3.22 22.73
CA THR A 73 2.04 4.29 21.89
C THR A 73 0.82 4.95 22.54
N SER A 74 0.33 6.03 21.94
CA SER A 74 -0.88 6.74 22.35
C SER A 74 -2.14 6.03 21.84
N THR A 75 -3.32 6.55 22.20
CA THR A 75 -4.61 6.10 21.68
C THR A 75 -4.82 6.41 20.17
N LYS A 76 -3.91 7.16 19.56
CA LYS A 76 -3.94 7.55 18.14
C LYS A 76 -2.60 7.25 17.46
N PRO A 77 -2.20 5.99 17.38
CA PRO A 77 -0.94 5.64 16.74
C PRO A 77 -1.01 5.84 15.22
N LEU A 78 0.14 6.07 14.61
CA LEU A 78 0.31 6.09 13.16
C LEU A 78 0.91 4.76 12.71
N LEU A 79 0.20 4.00 11.87
CA LEU A 79 0.79 2.89 11.13
C LEU A 79 1.65 3.47 10.01
N ILE A 80 2.89 3.04 9.92
CA ILE A 80 3.81 3.36 8.82
C ILE A 80 4.30 2.04 8.22
N ALA A 81 4.16 1.88 6.90
CA ALA A 81 4.76 0.75 6.21
C ALA A 81 5.61 1.23 5.02
N ARG A 82 6.81 0.65 4.88
CA ARG A 82 7.71 0.87 3.74
C ARG A 82 7.68 -0.36 2.85
N LEU A 83 7.29 -0.15 1.59
CA LEU A 83 7.14 -1.20 0.61
C LEU A 83 8.20 -1.05 -0.49
N MET A 84 8.81 -2.17 -0.86
CA MET A 84 9.69 -2.23 -2.03
C MET A 84 9.54 -3.59 -2.70
N ASP A 85 9.36 -3.56 -4.01
CA ASP A 85 9.31 -4.77 -4.84
C ASP A 85 9.88 -4.48 -6.24
N SER A 86 10.79 -5.32 -6.71
CA SER A 86 11.47 -5.15 -8.01
C SER A 86 10.54 -5.31 -9.21
N ASN A 87 9.46 -6.07 -9.08
CA ASN A 87 8.45 -6.25 -10.11
C ASN A 87 7.41 -5.11 -10.10
N GLY A 88 7.19 -4.50 -8.94
CA GLY A 88 6.27 -3.39 -8.72
C GLY A 88 5.16 -3.71 -7.73
N ILE A 89 4.73 -2.69 -7.02
CA ILE A 89 3.68 -2.79 -6.01
C ILE A 89 2.30 -2.85 -6.68
N ASN A 90 1.47 -3.82 -6.29
CA ASN A 90 0.07 -3.86 -6.71
C ASN A 90 -0.75 -2.86 -5.89
N THR A 91 -1.21 -1.79 -6.54
CA THR A 91 -1.99 -0.72 -5.91
C THR A 91 -3.49 -0.84 -6.20
N ILE A 92 -3.92 -1.88 -6.93
CA ILE A 92 -5.32 -2.06 -7.31
C ILE A 92 -6.12 -2.55 -6.11
N GLY A 93 -7.07 -1.74 -5.64
CA GLY A 93 -7.98 -2.09 -4.54
C GLY A 93 -9.28 -2.78 -4.98
N SER A 94 -9.46 -3.06 -6.29
CA SER A 94 -10.68 -3.66 -6.81
C SER A 94 -10.56 -5.18 -7.10
N GLY A 95 -9.37 -5.75 -6.92
CA GLY A 95 -9.15 -7.20 -7.04
C GLY A 95 -9.56 -7.92 -5.76
N ILE A 96 -10.52 -8.84 -5.83
CA ILE A 96 -10.97 -9.58 -4.64
C ILE A 96 -9.79 -10.33 -4.00
N GLY A 97 -9.49 -10.00 -2.74
CA GLY A 97 -8.49 -10.69 -1.91
C GLY A 97 -7.04 -10.30 -2.20
N ARG A 98 -6.81 -9.15 -2.86
CA ARG A 98 -5.46 -8.62 -3.17
C ARG A 98 -5.29 -7.16 -2.80
N GLU A 99 -6.12 -6.72 -1.91
CA GLU A 99 -6.02 -5.42 -1.29
C GLU A 99 -4.77 -5.35 -0.39
N MET A 100 -4.26 -4.15 -0.18
CA MET A 100 -3.34 -3.87 0.92
C MET A 100 -4.18 -3.86 2.20
N GLU A 101 -4.12 -4.95 2.97
CA GLU A 101 -5.00 -5.16 4.12
C GLU A 101 -4.21 -5.20 5.42
N ALA A 102 -4.60 -4.36 6.37
CA ALA A 102 -4.18 -4.49 7.75
C ALA A 102 -5.29 -5.13 8.59
N ILE A 103 -4.92 -6.08 9.44
CA ILE A 103 -5.82 -6.70 10.41
C ILE A 103 -5.33 -6.35 11.80
N LEU A 104 -6.12 -5.55 12.50
CA LEU A 104 -5.92 -5.22 13.90
C LEU A 104 -6.58 -6.31 14.76
N ASP A 105 -5.89 -6.77 15.80
CA ASP A 105 -6.35 -7.70 16.83
C ASP A 105 -6.94 -9.01 16.28
N GLN A 106 -6.27 -9.58 15.28
CA GLN A 106 -6.71 -10.79 14.59
C GLN A 106 -7.04 -11.93 15.56
N GLY A 107 -8.22 -12.53 15.38
CA GLY A 107 -8.70 -13.68 16.16
C GLY A 107 -9.32 -13.31 17.51
N THR A 108 -9.59 -12.04 17.76
CA THR A 108 -10.31 -11.56 18.95
C THR A 108 -11.69 -11.02 18.58
N ASP A 109 -12.52 -10.70 19.59
CA ASP A 109 -13.83 -10.08 19.35
C ASP A 109 -13.70 -8.62 18.84
N ASP A 110 -12.51 -8.02 18.95
CA ASP A 110 -12.20 -6.66 18.52
C ASP A 110 -11.47 -6.62 17.16
N GLU A 111 -11.42 -7.73 16.42
CA GLU A 111 -10.78 -7.82 15.12
C GLU A 111 -11.34 -6.79 14.12
N GLN A 112 -10.45 -6.03 13.49
CA GLN A 112 -10.79 -5.06 12.46
C GLN A 112 -9.93 -5.29 11.21
N SER A 113 -10.58 -5.43 10.04
CA SER A 113 -9.93 -5.42 8.74
C SER A 113 -9.98 -4.01 8.14
N ILE A 114 -8.84 -3.51 7.68
CA ILE A 114 -8.66 -2.13 7.19
C ILE A 114 -8.00 -2.21 5.82
N ILE A 115 -8.68 -1.72 4.79
CA ILE A 115 -8.12 -1.62 3.43
C ILE A 115 -7.31 -0.34 3.31
N LEU A 116 -6.04 -0.47 2.92
CA LEU A 116 -5.05 0.60 2.95
C LEU A 116 -4.62 1.11 1.56
N ASN A 117 -5.27 0.65 0.48
CA ASN A 117 -4.91 1.06 -0.89
C ASN A 117 -4.95 2.58 -1.08
N ASP A 118 -5.96 3.27 -0.50
CA ASP A 118 -6.11 4.73 -0.59
C ASP A 118 -5.07 5.50 0.26
N TYR A 119 -4.38 4.82 1.16
CA TYR A 119 -3.31 5.38 2.02
C TYR A 119 -1.91 5.12 1.47
N TYR A 120 -1.80 4.37 0.37
CA TYR A 120 -0.52 4.13 -0.28
C TYR A 120 -0.10 5.32 -1.12
N GLN A 121 1.13 5.76 -0.93
CA GLN A 121 1.77 6.83 -1.69
C GLN A 121 3.05 6.29 -2.35
N PRO A 122 3.10 6.22 -3.70
CA PRO A 122 4.32 5.82 -4.39
C PRO A 122 5.41 6.88 -4.25
N GLU A 123 6.66 6.43 -4.21
CA GLU A 123 7.80 7.33 -4.34
C GLU A 123 7.79 8.01 -5.73
N LEU A 124 8.37 9.20 -5.80
CA LEU A 124 8.43 9.96 -7.05
C LEU A 124 9.14 9.15 -8.16
N ASN A 125 8.48 9.01 -9.30
CA ASN A 125 8.94 8.25 -10.46
C ASN A 125 9.20 6.75 -10.19
N SER A 126 8.58 6.16 -9.19
CA SER A 126 8.71 4.74 -8.85
C SER A 126 7.34 4.06 -8.83
N TYR A 127 7.24 2.88 -9.42
CA TYR A 127 6.15 1.92 -9.23
C TYR A 127 6.57 0.75 -8.31
N GLN A 128 7.85 0.76 -7.90
CA GLN A 128 8.50 -0.31 -7.13
C GLN A 128 8.60 0.02 -5.64
N ARG A 129 8.36 1.26 -5.25
CA ARG A 129 8.52 1.73 -3.87
C ARG A 129 7.42 2.68 -3.49
N GLY A 130 7.05 2.62 -2.22
CA GLY A 130 6.10 3.55 -1.65
C GLY A 130 5.89 3.33 -0.16
N THR A 131 5.03 4.15 0.40
CA THR A 131 4.73 4.18 1.82
C THR A 131 3.23 4.10 2.04
N ILE A 132 2.83 3.38 3.08
CA ILE A 132 1.48 3.47 3.64
C ILE A 132 1.60 4.23 4.95
N GLU A 133 0.75 5.24 5.15
CA GLU A 133 0.58 5.95 6.41
C GLU A 133 -0.90 5.96 6.77
N TYR A 134 -1.25 5.29 7.88
CA TYR A 134 -2.63 5.19 8.33
C TYR A 134 -2.76 5.63 9.79
N PRO A 135 -3.46 6.73 10.07
CA PRO A 135 -3.71 7.16 11.44
C PRO A 135 -4.85 6.34 12.06
N PHE A 136 -4.57 5.66 13.16
CA PHE A 136 -5.63 5.10 13.99
C PHE A 136 -6.30 6.18 14.82
N GLU A 137 -7.59 6.01 15.08
CA GLU A 137 -8.34 6.89 15.96
C GLU A 137 -8.90 6.11 17.14
N ASN A 138 -8.60 6.58 18.35
CA ASN A 138 -9.22 6.13 19.61
C ASN A 138 -9.12 4.63 19.87
N LEU A 139 -7.95 4.03 19.69
CA LEU A 139 -7.72 2.65 20.12
C LEU A 139 -7.86 2.54 21.64
N SER A 140 -8.43 1.43 22.10
CA SER A 140 -8.58 1.14 23.52
C SER A 140 -7.22 0.99 24.18
N PRO A 141 -7.06 1.37 25.44
CA PRO A 141 -5.84 1.05 26.19
C PRO A 141 -5.66 -0.46 26.33
N GLY A 142 -4.43 -0.93 26.16
CA GLY A 142 -4.09 -2.33 26.24
C GLY A 142 -3.15 -2.80 25.15
N ARG A 143 -2.96 -4.13 25.06
CA ARG A 143 -2.14 -4.76 24.02
C ARG A 143 -2.96 -4.90 22.75
N HIS A 144 -2.36 -4.51 21.64
CA HIS A 144 -2.87 -4.70 20.30
C HIS A 144 -1.89 -5.46 19.43
N THR A 145 -2.42 -6.13 18.42
CA THR A 145 -1.66 -6.82 17.37
C THR A 145 -2.02 -6.24 16.02
N LEU A 146 -1.06 -6.12 15.12
CA LEU A 146 -1.29 -5.62 13.79
C LEU A 146 -0.56 -6.49 12.77
N LYS A 147 -1.29 -6.99 11.81
CA LYS A 147 -0.76 -7.72 10.66
C LYS A 147 -1.09 -6.95 9.38
N LEU A 148 -0.09 -6.68 8.56
CA LEU A 148 -0.26 -6.07 7.23
C LEU A 148 0.10 -7.08 6.16
N LYS A 149 -0.76 -7.21 5.14
CA LYS A 149 -0.52 -7.99 3.94
C LYS A 149 -0.56 -7.10 2.71
N VAL A 150 0.41 -7.30 1.82
CA VAL A 150 0.55 -6.55 0.56
C VAL A 150 0.88 -7.50 -0.59
N TRP A 151 0.73 -7.02 -1.83
CA TRP A 151 0.91 -7.80 -3.05
C TRP A 151 1.76 -7.04 -4.07
N ASP A 152 2.54 -7.79 -4.86
CA ASP A 152 3.17 -7.28 -6.07
C ASP A 152 2.24 -7.40 -7.30
N VAL A 153 2.70 -6.91 -8.44
CA VAL A 153 1.94 -6.97 -9.71
C VAL A 153 1.83 -8.39 -10.30
N TYR A 154 2.59 -9.36 -9.80
CA TYR A 154 2.53 -10.78 -10.19
C TYR A 154 1.77 -11.65 -9.21
N ASN A 155 1.17 -11.05 -8.18
CA ASN A 155 0.39 -11.71 -7.14
C ASN A 155 1.22 -12.48 -6.11
N ASN A 156 2.49 -12.15 -5.93
CA ASN A 156 3.25 -12.57 -4.77
C ASN A 156 2.89 -11.67 -3.60
N SER A 157 2.81 -12.23 -2.41
CA SER A 157 2.43 -11.48 -1.22
C SER A 157 3.49 -11.54 -0.14
N LYS A 158 3.47 -10.51 0.72
CA LYS A 158 4.25 -10.48 1.95
C LYS A 158 3.39 -10.02 3.10
N GLU A 159 3.60 -10.65 4.25
CA GLU A 159 2.98 -10.26 5.51
C GLU A 159 4.05 -9.74 6.46
N SER A 160 3.70 -8.69 7.21
CA SER A 160 4.47 -8.17 8.34
C SER A 160 3.57 -8.06 9.55
N TYR A 161 4.14 -8.28 10.73
CA TYR A 161 3.40 -8.31 12.00
C TYR A 161 4.12 -7.49 13.05
N THR A 162 3.36 -6.79 13.87
CA THR A 162 3.87 -6.10 15.07
C THR A 162 2.87 -6.20 16.21
N GLU A 163 3.37 -6.00 17.43
CA GLU A 163 2.56 -5.79 18.64
C GLU A 163 2.88 -4.43 19.21
N PHE A 164 1.91 -3.82 19.89
CA PHE A 164 2.08 -2.57 20.59
C PHE A 164 1.14 -2.47 21.80
N VAL A 165 1.46 -1.57 22.71
CA VAL A 165 0.65 -1.31 23.90
C VAL A 165 0.16 0.14 23.85
N VAL A 166 -1.15 0.32 23.84
CA VAL A 166 -1.79 1.65 23.91
C VAL A 166 -1.91 2.08 25.36
N SER A 167 -1.45 3.31 25.67
CA SER A 167 -1.56 3.93 26.98
C SER A 167 -2.29 5.28 26.88
N GLU A 168 -3.19 5.57 27.83
CA GLU A 168 -3.88 6.86 27.92
C GLU A 168 -2.94 8.00 28.33
N ASP A 169 -1.86 7.69 29.08
CA ASP A 169 -0.98 8.67 29.75
C ASP A 169 0.21 9.16 28.89
N GLN A 170 0.29 8.78 27.62
CA GLN A 170 1.37 9.25 26.73
C GLN A 170 1.03 10.62 26.14
N ALA A 171 1.06 11.67 26.96
CA ALA A 171 1.51 12.97 26.47
C ALA A 171 3.02 12.86 26.26
N ILE A 172 3.43 12.56 25.01
CA ILE A 172 4.84 12.56 24.63
C ILE A 172 5.37 13.98 24.88
N SER A 173 6.10 14.17 25.97
CA SER A 173 6.90 15.38 26.14
C SER A 173 8.09 15.29 25.18
N VAL A 174 8.03 16.14 24.16
CA VAL A 174 9.14 16.44 23.25
C VAL A 174 10.23 17.19 24.00
#